data_0e46495cf3ceb9b63be2422d9e6aa292
#
_entry.id   0e46495cf3ceb9b63be2422d9e6aa292
#
_cell.length_a   1.000
_cell.length_b   1.000
_cell.length_c   1.000
_cell.angle_alpha   90.00
_cell.angle_beta   90.00
_cell.angle_gamma   90.00
#
_symmetry.space_group_name_H-M   'P 1'
#
loop_
_entity.id
_entity.type
_entity.pdbx_description
1 polymer ?
#
loop_
_entity_poly.entity_id
_entity_poly.type
_entity_poly.pdbx_seq_one_letter_code
_entity_poly.pdbx_strand_id
1 'polypeptide(L)'
;MKKKVLITGITGMVGSHLADKLIKKTDWQIYGLCRWRSPLYNVNHLLDLVNKKNSRLKFLYADLNDYSSLIKALEISKPDYIYHLAAQSFPLTSFEEANSTFNTNFIGTYNLLNAVKLLKQKPYIHVCSSSEVFGKVKKEDLPINENCHYHPASPYAISKVGTDLVGKYFYEAFGMKVLITRMFTHTGPRRGDVFAESSFAKQIALIEAKKIKPFINVGNLKSLRTFADVRDAVEAYYLLLTKNPKPGA
;
A
#
# COMPACT_ATOMS: atom_id res chain seq x y z
N MET A 1 -1.47 24.21 -13.75
CA MET A 1 -2.56 23.31 -13.25
C MET A 1 -2.09 22.63 -11.97
N LYS A 2 -3.00 22.41 -10.99
CA LYS A 2 -2.68 21.64 -9.79
C LYS A 2 -2.39 20.19 -10.15
N LYS A 3 -1.38 19.60 -9.51
CA LYS A 3 -1.08 18.18 -9.66
C LYS A 3 -2.23 17.32 -9.12
N LYS A 4 -2.44 16.16 -9.73
CA LYS A 4 -3.47 15.20 -9.37
C LYS A 4 -2.83 13.89 -8.91
N VAL A 5 -3.30 13.35 -7.82
CA VAL A 5 -2.78 12.10 -7.26
C VAL A 5 -3.91 11.12 -7.03
N LEU A 6 -3.68 9.85 -7.38
CA LEU A 6 -4.54 8.72 -7.05
C LEU A 6 -3.84 7.86 -5.99
N ILE A 7 -4.53 7.61 -4.88
CA ILE A 7 -4.07 6.71 -3.81
C ILE A 7 -5.01 5.51 -3.81
N THR A 8 -4.56 4.34 -4.25
CA THR A 8 -5.33 3.12 -4.04
C THR A 8 -5.13 2.64 -2.61
N GLY A 9 -6.20 2.11 -1.99
CA GLY A 9 -6.13 1.68 -0.59
C GLY A 9 -6.04 2.83 0.42
N ILE A 10 -6.65 3.97 0.12
CA ILE A 10 -6.64 5.17 1.00
C ILE A 10 -7.17 4.89 2.40
N THR A 11 -8.07 3.91 2.57
CA THR A 11 -8.65 3.53 3.87
C THR A 11 -7.73 2.66 4.74
N GLY A 12 -6.59 2.19 4.19
CA GLY A 12 -5.56 1.47 4.92
C GLY A 12 -4.69 2.38 5.77
N MET A 13 -3.83 1.79 6.62
CA MET A 13 -2.87 2.54 7.45
C MET A 13 -2.03 3.49 6.60
N VAL A 14 -1.28 2.95 5.65
CA VAL A 14 -0.33 3.74 4.83
C VAL A 14 -1.06 4.76 3.97
N GLY A 15 -2.16 4.36 3.30
CA GLY A 15 -2.94 5.24 2.43
C GLY A 15 -3.53 6.44 3.17
N SER A 16 -4.04 6.24 4.39
CA SER A 16 -4.61 7.31 5.21
C SER A 16 -3.55 8.28 5.72
N HIS A 17 -2.39 7.80 6.14
CA HIS A 17 -1.26 8.66 6.52
C HIS A 17 -0.68 9.43 5.34
N LEU A 18 -0.60 8.80 4.15
CA LEU A 18 -0.18 9.48 2.93
C LEU A 18 -1.17 10.59 2.53
N ALA A 19 -2.47 10.33 2.65
CA ALA A 19 -3.50 11.35 2.41
C ALA A 19 -3.33 12.56 3.35
N ASP A 20 -3.16 12.32 4.65
CA ASP A 20 -2.89 13.37 5.64
C ASP A 20 -1.66 14.20 5.27
N LYS A 21 -0.57 13.51 4.88
CA LYS A 21 0.66 14.16 4.47
C LYS A 21 0.47 15.05 3.25
N LEU A 22 -0.17 14.54 2.21
CA LEU A 22 -0.40 15.30 0.98
C LEU A 22 -1.34 16.48 1.22
N ILE A 23 -2.34 16.33 2.09
CA ILE A 23 -3.22 17.41 2.52
C ILE A 23 -2.42 18.53 3.22
N LYS A 24 -1.44 18.20 4.05
CA LYS A 24 -0.63 19.17 4.78
C LYS A 24 0.47 19.81 3.94
N LYS A 25 1.11 19.03 3.07
CA LYS A 25 2.35 19.42 2.35
C LYS A 25 2.11 20.00 0.95
N THR A 26 0.94 19.79 0.35
CA THR A 26 0.69 20.12 -1.05
C THR A 26 -0.66 20.81 -1.24
N ASP A 27 -0.84 21.43 -2.41
CA ASP A 27 -2.13 21.94 -2.88
C ASP A 27 -2.83 21.00 -3.88
N TRP A 28 -2.35 19.76 -4.01
CA TRP A 28 -2.78 18.79 -5.02
C TRP A 28 -4.25 18.41 -4.90
N GLN A 29 -4.83 18.03 -6.04
CA GLN A 29 -6.10 17.33 -6.06
C GLN A 29 -5.87 15.85 -5.75
N ILE A 30 -6.46 15.36 -4.68
CA ILE A 30 -6.25 14.00 -4.17
C ILE A 30 -7.50 13.16 -4.47
N TYR A 31 -7.30 12.01 -5.08
CA TYR A 31 -8.31 11.00 -5.29
C TYR A 31 -7.95 9.75 -4.49
N GLY A 32 -8.80 9.34 -3.57
CA GLY A 32 -8.65 8.12 -2.81
C GLY A 32 -9.52 7.03 -3.38
N LEU A 33 -8.91 5.93 -3.83
CA LEU A 33 -9.65 4.78 -4.32
C LEU A 33 -9.89 3.81 -3.18
N CYS A 34 -11.15 3.45 -2.96
CA CYS A 34 -11.59 2.48 -1.96
C CYS A 34 -12.75 1.64 -2.50
N ARG A 35 -12.89 0.42 -1.96
CA ARG A 35 -14.08 -0.38 -2.24
C ARG A 35 -15.27 0.20 -1.48
N TRP A 36 -16.46 0.07 -2.02
CA TRP A 36 -17.65 0.68 -1.41
C TRP A 36 -17.96 0.14 0.01
N ARG A 37 -17.51 -1.07 0.35
CA ARG A 37 -17.62 -1.69 1.68
C ARG A 37 -16.35 -1.57 2.54
N SER A 38 -15.36 -0.79 2.13
CA SER A 38 -14.16 -0.60 2.95
C SER A 38 -14.51 0.13 4.23
N PRO A 39 -14.01 -0.33 5.39
CA PRO A 39 -14.12 0.42 6.64
C PRO A 39 -13.48 1.80 6.50
N LEU A 40 -14.13 2.84 7.02
CA LEU A 40 -13.68 4.23 6.88
C LEU A 40 -13.00 4.77 8.16
N TYR A 41 -12.88 3.98 9.23
CA TYR A 41 -12.38 4.47 10.52
C TYR A 41 -11.01 5.15 10.43
N ASN A 42 -10.10 4.68 9.57
CA ASN A 42 -8.78 5.30 9.39
C ASN A 42 -8.84 6.66 8.67
N VAL A 43 -9.96 6.98 8.02
CA VAL A 43 -10.16 8.22 7.25
C VAL A 43 -11.38 9.03 7.72
N ASN A 44 -12.00 8.66 8.86
CA ASN A 44 -13.17 9.36 9.39
C ASN A 44 -12.92 10.86 9.55
N HIS A 45 -11.74 11.25 10.02
CA HIS A 45 -11.33 12.64 10.19
C HIS A 45 -11.21 13.42 8.87
N LEU A 46 -11.27 12.75 7.72
CA LEU A 46 -11.22 13.35 6.39
C LEU A 46 -12.60 13.48 5.73
N LEU A 47 -13.65 12.87 6.30
CA LEU A 47 -14.98 12.80 5.68
C LEU A 47 -15.61 14.19 5.51
N ASP A 48 -15.43 15.09 6.47
CA ASP A 48 -15.90 16.46 6.36
C ASP A 48 -15.23 17.20 5.19
N LEU A 49 -13.95 16.92 4.96
CA LEU A 49 -13.23 17.46 3.81
C LEU A 49 -13.76 16.86 2.51
N VAL A 50 -13.97 15.55 2.45
CA VAL A 50 -14.47 14.85 1.24
C VAL A 50 -15.84 15.39 0.82
N ASN A 51 -16.72 15.67 1.78
CA ASN A 51 -18.09 16.08 1.55
C ASN A 51 -18.25 17.56 1.13
N LYS A 52 -17.19 18.37 1.17
CA LYS A 52 -17.24 19.77 0.72
C LYS A 52 -17.35 19.85 -0.81
N LYS A 53 -18.22 20.72 -1.31
CA LYS A 53 -18.52 20.89 -2.74
C LYS A 53 -17.28 21.05 -3.63
N ASN A 54 -16.28 21.82 -3.20
CA ASN A 54 -15.03 22.08 -3.93
C ASN A 54 -13.82 21.45 -3.25
N SER A 55 -14.00 20.27 -2.66
CA SER A 55 -12.91 19.59 -1.98
C SER A 55 -11.78 19.20 -2.92
N ARG A 56 -10.56 19.34 -2.42
CA ARG A 56 -9.38 18.79 -3.05
C ARG A 56 -9.12 17.31 -2.70
N LEU A 57 -9.94 16.70 -1.84
CA LEU A 57 -9.96 15.28 -1.56
C LEU A 57 -11.29 14.69 -2.00
N LYS A 58 -11.25 13.67 -2.85
CA LYS A 58 -12.44 12.95 -3.32
C LYS A 58 -12.22 11.46 -3.18
N PHE A 59 -13.25 10.73 -2.75
CA PHE A 59 -13.23 9.27 -2.79
C PHE A 59 -13.84 8.78 -4.09
N LEU A 60 -13.19 7.78 -4.70
CA LEU A 60 -13.67 7.05 -5.87
C LEU A 60 -13.86 5.59 -5.46
N TYR A 61 -15.03 5.04 -5.81
CA TYR A 61 -15.32 3.65 -5.52
C TYR A 61 -14.91 2.78 -6.70
N ALA A 62 -13.94 1.89 -6.47
CA ALA A 62 -13.50 0.90 -7.44
C ALA A 62 -12.86 -0.30 -6.72
N ASP A 63 -12.82 -1.44 -7.40
CA ASP A 63 -12.12 -2.65 -6.95
C ASP A 63 -11.01 -3.00 -7.95
N LEU A 64 -9.85 -3.44 -7.45
CA LEU A 64 -8.73 -3.88 -8.29
C LEU A 64 -9.10 -5.07 -9.19
N ASN A 65 -10.10 -5.87 -8.78
CA ASN A 65 -10.61 -6.99 -9.54
C ASN A 65 -11.71 -6.62 -10.55
N ASP A 66 -12.20 -5.38 -10.50
CA ASP A 66 -13.18 -4.85 -11.46
C ASP A 66 -12.54 -3.82 -12.38
N TYR A 67 -12.16 -4.32 -13.56
CA TYR A 67 -11.44 -3.52 -14.55
C TYR A 67 -12.23 -2.28 -15.02
N SER A 68 -13.55 -2.40 -15.12
CA SER A 68 -14.41 -1.30 -15.56
C SER A 68 -14.43 -0.13 -14.55
N SER A 69 -14.45 -0.45 -13.27
CA SER A 69 -14.38 0.56 -12.20
C SER A 69 -13.03 1.26 -12.14
N LEU A 70 -11.92 0.54 -12.44
CA LEU A 70 -10.58 1.13 -12.53
C LEU A 70 -10.48 2.11 -13.70
N ILE A 71 -10.99 1.76 -14.90
CA ILE A 71 -11.04 2.65 -16.07
C ILE A 71 -11.77 3.93 -15.68
N LYS A 72 -12.99 3.83 -15.13
CA LYS A 72 -13.78 4.98 -14.70
C LYS A 72 -13.06 5.86 -13.69
N ALA A 73 -12.41 5.26 -12.69
CA ALA A 73 -11.65 6.00 -11.68
C ALA A 73 -10.45 6.75 -12.29
N LEU A 74 -9.76 6.15 -13.26
CA LEU A 74 -8.64 6.76 -13.97
C LEU A 74 -9.09 7.87 -14.92
N GLU A 75 -10.23 7.73 -15.60
CA GLU A 75 -10.83 8.77 -16.44
C GLU A 75 -11.23 10.01 -15.64
N ILE A 76 -11.78 9.81 -14.43
CA ILE A 76 -12.15 10.90 -13.51
C ILE A 76 -10.90 11.57 -12.94
N SER A 77 -9.95 10.80 -12.42
CA SER A 77 -8.80 11.33 -11.70
C SER A 77 -7.75 11.92 -12.63
N LYS A 78 -7.46 11.29 -13.77
CA LYS A 78 -6.37 11.66 -14.70
C LYS A 78 -5.10 12.03 -13.92
N PRO A 79 -4.51 11.09 -13.16
CA PRO A 79 -3.49 11.42 -12.17
C PRO A 79 -2.14 11.73 -12.81
N ASP A 80 -1.38 12.66 -12.19
CA ASP A 80 0.06 12.85 -12.44
C ASP A 80 0.88 11.83 -11.64
N TYR A 81 0.35 11.39 -10.48
CA TYR A 81 0.97 10.44 -9.57
C TYR A 81 -0.02 9.38 -9.12
N ILE A 82 0.42 8.12 -9.07
CA ILE A 82 -0.34 7.00 -8.49
C ILE A 82 0.48 6.37 -7.37
N TYR A 83 -0.09 6.31 -6.16
CA TYR A 83 0.43 5.49 -5.07
C TYR A 83 -0.42 4.23 -4.97
N HIS A 84 0.12 3.12 -5.46
CA HIS A 84 -0.59 1.84 -5.44
C HIS A 84 -0.29 1.09 -4.14
N LEU A 85 -1.17 1.32 -3.14
CA LEU A 85 -1.05 0.79 -1.78
C LEU A 85 -2.14 -0.22 -1.43
N ALA A 86 -3.16 -0.38 -2.29
CA ALA A 86 -4.21 -1.36 -2.09
C ALA A 86 -3.67 -2.79 -2.23
N ALA A 87 -3.82 -3.59 -1.20
CA ALA A 87 -3.42 -4.99 -1.17
C ALA A 87 -4.15 -5.74 -0.06
N GLN A 88 -4.26 -7.08 -0.18
CA GLN A 88 -4.38 -7.96 0.97
C GLN A 88 -2.97 -8.03 1.60
N SER A 89 -2.80 -7.50 2.82
CA SER A 89 -1.49 -7.27 3.42
C SER A 89 -1.17 -8.12 4.65
N PHE A 90 -2.09 -9.02 5.06
CA PHE A 90 -1.90 -9.88 6.20
C PHE A 90 -1.44 -11.28 5.76
N PRO A 91 -0.16 -11.67 6.00
CA PRO A 91 0.39 -12.92 5.47
C PRO A 91 -0.34 -14.17 5.93
N LEU A 92 -0.83 -14.24 7.19
CA LEU A 92 -1.50 -15.45 7.69
C LEU A 92 -2.78 -15.76 6.91
N THR A 93 -3.63 -14.77 6.62
CA THR A 93 -4.84 -14.97 5.78
C THR A 93 -4.49 -15.54 4.40
N SER A 94 -3.30 -15.25 3.86
CA SER A 94 -2.93 -15.75 2.55
C SER A 94 -2.78 -17.29 2.48
N PHE A 95 -2.58 -17.96 3.60
CA PHE A 95 -2.53 -19.43 3.63
C PHE A 95 -3.93 -20.04 3.50
N GLU A 96 -4.97 -19.34 3.97
CA GLU A 96 -6.36 -19.78 3.88
C GLU A 96 -7.03 -19.29 2.58
N GLU A 97 -6.70 -18.05 2.16
CA GLU A 97 -7.30 -17.36 1.01
C GLU A 97 -6.25 -16.99 -0.06
N ALA A 98 -5.46 -17.97 -0.50
CA ALA A 98 -4.37 -17.75 -1.46
C ALA A 98 -4.88 -17.13 -2.77
N ASN A 99 -5.95 -17.66 -3.36
CA ASN A 99 -6.51 -17.16 -4.61
C ASN A 99 -7.00 -15.71 -4.48
N SER A 100 -7.68 -15.36 -3.39
CA SER A 100 -8.11 -14.00 -3.10
C SER A 100 -6.92 -13.05 -2.99
N THR A 101 -5.84 -13.51 -2.34
CA THR A 101 -4.58 -12.76 -2.20
C THR A 101 -3.90 -12.54 -3.55
N PHE A 102 -3.81 -13.57 -4.40
CA PHE A 102 -3.25 -13.45 -5.76
C PHE A 102 -4.07 -12.52 -6.63
N ASN A 103 -5.39 -12.68 -6.64
CA ASN A 103 -6.28 -11.82 -7.41
C ASN A 103 -6.16 -10.36 -6.99
N THR A 104 -6.14 -10.07 -5.69
CA THR A 104 -6.02 -8.70 -5.21
C THR A 104 -4.65 -8.10 -5.48
N ASN A 105 -3.55 -8.81 -5.13
CA ASN A 105 -2.22 -8.22 -5.14
C ASN A 105 -1.56 -8.28 -6.51
N PHE A 106 -1.60 -9.44 -7.16
CA PHE A 106 -0.93 -9.65 -8.45
C PHE A 106 -1.83 -9.21 -9.61
N ILE A 107 -2.99 -9.85 -9.78
CA ILE A 107 -3.91 -9.53 -10.89
C ILE A 107 -4.44 -8.10 -10.76
N GLY A 108 -4.77 -7.67 -9.55
CA GLY A 108 -5.22 -6.28 -9.30
C GLY A 108 -4.18 -5.23 -9.66
N THR A 109 -2.88 -5.49 -9.42
CA THR A 109 -1.79 -4.62 -9.88
C THR A 109 -1.71 -4.60 -11.40
N TYR A 110 -1.78 -5.79 -12.04
CA TYR A 110 -1.82 -5.89 -13.50
C TYR A 110 -2.99 -5.10 -14.09
N ASN A 111 -4.19 -5.27 -13.55
CA ASN A 111 -5.39 -4.56 -14.00
C ASN A 111 -5.21 -3.04 -13.94
N LEU A 112 -4.69 -2.50 -12.82
CA LEU A 112 -4.44 -1.07 -12.67
C LEU A 112 -3.45 -0.55 -13.71
N LEU A 113 -2.30 -1.21 -13.87
CA LEU A 113 -1.26 -0.77 -14.81
C LEU A 113 -1.73 -0.91 -16.26
N ASN A 114 -2.45 -1.98 -16.59
CA ASN A 114 -3.02 -2.16 -17.93
C ASN A 114 -4.12 -1.11 -18.23
N ALA A 115 -4.93 -0.73 -17.26
CA ALA A 115 -5.91 0.35 -17.41
C ALA A 115 -5.22 1.70 -17.68
N VAL A 116 -4.15 2.03 -16.96
CA VAL A 116 -3.34 3.24 -17.21
C VAL A 116 -2.77 3.22 -18.64
N LYS A 117 -2.23 2.06 -19.08
CA LYS A 117 -1.70 1.87 -20.45
C LYS A 117 -2.80 2.07 -21.50
N LEU A 118 -3.96 1.43 -21.33
CA LEU A 118 -5.08 1.52 -22.27
C LEU A 118 -5.56 2.97 -22.44
N LEU A 119 -5.64 3.72 -21.35
CA LEU A 119 -6.03 5.14 -21.37
C LEU A 119 -4.90 6.07 -21.82
N LYS A 120 -3.74 5.54 -22.20
CA LYS A 120 -2.55 6.28 -22.64
C LYS A 120 -2.12 7.38 -21.65
N GLN A 121 -2.43 7.20 -20.36
CA GLN A 121 -2.01 8.12 -19.30
C GLN A 121 -0.54 7.88 -18.95
N LYS A 122 0.15 8.91 -18.46
CA LYS A 122 1.59 8.85 -18.19
C LYS A 122 1.97 9.31 -16.77
N PRO A 123 1.27 8.85 -15.71
CA PRO A 123 1.62 9.19 -14.34
C PRO A 123 2.97 8.57 -13.94
N TYR A 124 3.61 9.15 -12.90
CA TYR A 124 4.57 8.41 -12.10
C TYR A 124 3.81 7.48 -11.16
N ILE A 125 4.21 6.21 -11.10
CA ILE A 125 3.49 5.17 -10.38
C ILE A 125 4.41 4.53 -9.34
N HIS A 126 4.07 4.64 -8.08
CA HIS A 126 4.66 3.86 -7.02
C HIS A 126 3.87 2.56 -6.85
N VAL A 127 4.55 1.42 -6.98
CA VAL A 127 4.02 0.09 -6.71
C VAL A 127 4.64 -0.42 -5.40
N CYS A 128 3.80 -0.63 -4.39
CA CYS A 128 4.25 -1.14 -3.10
C CYS A 128 4.33 -2.66 -3.12
N SER A 129 5.55 -3.19 -3.29
CA SER A 129 5.88 -4.61 -3.07
C SER A 129 6.13 -4.87 -1.57
N SER A 130 7.02 -5.77 -1.19
CA SER A 130 7.29 -6.13 0.20
C SER A 130 8.69 -6.74 0.34
N SER A 131 9.33 -6.57 1.49
CA SER A 131 10.54 -7.32 1.83
C SER A 131 10.32 -8.83 1.96
N GLU A 132 9.08 -9.28 2.12
CA GLU A 132 8.75 -10.71 2.14
C GLU A 132 9.08 -11.44 0.82
N VAL A 133 9.32 -10.69 -0.27
CA VAL A 133 9.80 -11.27 -1.55
C VAL A 133 11.17 -11.95 -1.40
N PHE A 134 11.98 -11.50 -0.45
CA PHE A 134 13.31 -12.06 -0.19
C PHE A 134 13.26 -13.31 0.70
N GLY A 135 12.19 -13.50 1.48
CA GLY A 135 12.00 -14.66 2.36
C GLY A 135 13.13 -14.85 3.35
N LYS A 136 13.64 -16.08 3.44
CA LYS A 136 14.77 -16.42 4.31
C LYS A 136 16.10 -16.16 3.59
N VAL A 137 16.69 -15.01 3.86
CA VAL A 137 17.97 -14.60 3.29
C VAL A 137 19.13 -15.31 4.00
N LYS A 138 20.16 -15.69 3.26
CA LYS A 138 21.40 -16.26 3.83
C LYS A 138 22.24 -15.16 4.49
N LYS A 139 23.12 -15.54 5.44
CA LYS A 139 23.98 -14.56 6.14
C LYS A 139 24.93 -13.82 5.18
N GLU A 140 25.39 -14.49 4.14
CA GLU A 140 26.29 -13.95 3.11
C GLU A 140 25.63 -12.86 2.23
N ASP A 141 24.28 -12.86 2.15
CA ASP A 141 23.51 -11.90 1.37
C ASP A 141 23.07 -10.67 2.20
N LEU A 142 23.57 -10.56 3.43
CA LEU A 142 23.29 -9.41 4.30
C LEU A 142 24.36 -8.31 4.13
N PRO A 143 23.97 -7.02 4.15
CA PRO A 143 22.60 -6.52 4.25
C PRO A 143 21.79 -6.76 2.97
N ILE A 144 20.48 -6.99 3.11
CA ILE A 144 19.56 -7.18 1.97
C ILE A 144 19.56 -5.92 1.11
N ASN A 145 19.70 -6.09 -0.20
CA ASN A 145 19.59 -5.04 -1.20
C ASN A 145 18.68 -5.48 -2.36
N GLU A 146 18.45 -4.61 -3.32
CA GLU A 146 17.52 -4.82 -4.44
C GLU A 146 17.95 -5.96 -5.38
N ASN A 147 19.21 -6.40 -5.37
CA ASN A 147 19.74 -7.47 -6.21
C ASN A 147 19.62 -8.87 -5.57
N CYS A 148 19.20 -8.95 -4.30
CA CYS A 148 18.95 -10.23 -3.66
C CYS A 148 17.83 -11.00 -4.38
N HIS A 149 18.03 -12.31 -4.53
CA HIS A 149 17.08 -13.18 -5.20
C HIS A 149 15.73 -13.25 -4.46
N TYR A 150 14.65 -13.43 -5.21
CA TYR A 150 13.36 -13.73 -4.64
C TYR A 150 13.36 -15.14 -4.04
N HIS A 151 12.88 -15.24 -2.80
CA HIS A 151 12.71 -16.50 -2.10
C HIS A 151 11.44 -16.49 -1.25
N PRO A 152 10.24 -16.28 -1.88
CA PRO A 152 8.99 -16.09 -1.15
C PRO A 152 8.63 -17.34 -0.36
N ALA A 153 8.22 -17.15 0.92
CA ALA A 153 7.90 -18.22 1.86
C ALA A 153 6.40 -18.31 2.22
N SER A 154 5.54 -17.57 1.53
CA SER A 154 4.10 -17.58 1.75
C SER A 154 3.33 -17.21 0.47
N PRO A 155 2.04 -17.55 0.36
CA PRO A 155 1.21 -17.08 -0.77
C PRO A 155 1.21 -15.54 -0.87
N TYR A 156 1.19 -14.83 0.26
CA TYR A 156 1.35 -13.37 0.27
C TYR A 156 2.67 -12.94 -0.38
N ALA A 157 3.79 -13.53 0.02
CA ALA A 157 5.11 -13.21 -0.54
C ALA A 157 5.16 -13.50 -2.05
N ILE A 158 4.59 -14.64 -2.51
CA ILE A 158 4.48 -14.98 -3.93
C ILE A 158 3.65 -13.92 -4.67
N SER A 159 2.52 -13.49 -4.10
CA SER A 159 1.70 -12.43 -4.70
C SER A 159 2.45 -11.10 -4.84
N LYS A 160 3.35 -10.80 -3.89
CA LYS A 160 4.20 -9.59 -3.92
C LYS A 160 5.35 -9.70 -4.91
N VAL A 161 5.91 -10.91 -5.14
CA VAL A 161 6.83 -11.15 -6.27
C VAL A 161 6.11 -10.91 -7.58
N GLY A 162 4.89 -11.41 -7.75
CA GLY A 162 4.06 -11.12 -8.93
C GLY A 162 3.80 -9.63 -9.12
N THR A 163 3.47 -8.91 -8.04
CA THR A 163 3.29 -7.44 -8.04
C THR A 163 4.56 -6.71 -8.52
N ASP A 164 5.72 -7.12 -8.03
CA ASP A 164 7.04 -6.58 -8.37
C ASP A 164 7.35 -6.80 -9.86
N LEU A 165 7.22 -8.04 -10.33
CA LEU A 165 7.46 -8.42 -11.73
C LEU A 165 6.49 -7.74 -12.71
N VAL A 166 5.23 -7.56 -12.33
CA VAL A 166 4.26 -6.78 -13.13
C VAL A 166 4.72 -5.32 -13.26
N GLY A 167 5.13 -4.70 -12.16
CA GLY A 167 5.64 -3.32 -12.20
C GLY A 167 6.84 -3.19 -13.14
N LYS A 168 7.79 -4.13 -13.04
CA LYS A 168 8.98 -4.21 -13.90
C LYS A 168 8.60 -4.42 -15.36
N TYR A 169 7.70 -5.36 -15.66
CA TYR A 169 7.20 -5.63 -17.00
C TYR A 169 6.60 -4.39 -17.67
N PHE A 170 5.74 -3.66 -16.97
CA PHE A 170 5.14 -2.45 -17.56
C PHE A 170 6.15 -1.31 -17.78
N TYR A 171 7.18 -1.23 -16.95
CA TYR A 171 8.31 -0.31 -17.20
C TYR A 171 9.10 -0.73 -18.44
N GLU A 172 9.55 -1.99 -18.52
CA GLU A 172 10.45 -2.47 -19.59
C GLU A 172 9.73 -2.56 -20.94
N ALA A 173 8.51 -3.11 -20.96
CA ALA A 173 7.80 -3.38 -22.22
C ALA A 173 7.06 -2.15 -22.77
N PHE A 174 6.65 -1.20 -21.92
CA PHE A 174 5.80 -0.08 -22.33
C PHE A 174 6.34 1.29 -21.94
N GLY A 175 7.52 1.38 -21.33
CA GLY A 175 8.12 2.63 -20.89
C GLY A 175 7.29 3.39 -19.84
N MET A 176 6.46 2.69 -19.07
CA MET A 176 5.66 3.32 -18.02
C MET A 176 6.55 3.74 -16.85
N LYS A 177 6.25 4.88 -16.24
CA LYS A 177 7.06 5.46 -15.16
C LYS A 177 6.77 4.77 -13.82
N VAL A 178 7.13 3.49 -13.69
CA VAL A 178 6.90 2.67 -12.49
C VAL A 178 8.15 2.68 -11.61
N LEU A 179 7.94 2.89 -10.31
CA LEU A 179 8.93 2.74 -9.24
C LEU A 179 8.40 1.73 -8.23
N ILE A 180 9.23 0.79 -7.81
CA ILE A 180 8.83 -0.32 -6.95
C ILE A 180 9.57 -0.20 -5.62
N THR A 181 8.85 -0.39 -4.50
CA THR A 181 9.48 -0.48 -3.19
C THR A 181 9.27 -1.85 -2.58
N ARG A 182 10.31 -2.42 -1.98
CA ARG A 182 10.30 -3.67 -1.19
C ARG A 182 10.44 -3.32 0.28
N MET A 183 9.44 -2.56 0.78
CA MET A 183 9.48 -2.00 2.13
C MET A 183 9.51 -3.09 3.19
N PHE A 184 10.40 -2.93 4.16
CA PHE A 184 10.42 -3.72 5.40
C PHE A 184 9.26 -3.32 6.32
N THR A 185 9.13 -4.01 7.47
CA THR A 185 8.00 -3.77 8.37
C THR A 185 7.94 -2.29 8.78
N HIS A 186 6.80 -1.70 8.59
CA HIS A 186 6.48 -0.37 9.08
C HIS A 186 5.16 -0.42 9.83
N THR A 187 5.04 0.35 10.89
CA THR A 187 3.91 0.33 11.81
C THR A 187 3.59 1.72 12.32
N GLY A 188 2.49 1.84 13.03
CA GLY A 188 2.05 3.08 13.65
C GLY A 188 0.54 3.11 13.86
N PRO A 189 -0.01 4.25 14.24
CA PRO A 189 -1.46 4.41 14.39
C PRO A 189 -2.22 3.93 13.15
N ARG A 190 -3.46 3.44 13.33
CA ARG A 190 -4.33 2.93 12.26
C ARG A 190 -3.93 1.58 11.67
N ARG A 191 -2.91 0.91 12.24
CA ARG A 191 -2.60 -0.46 11.83
C ARG A 191 -3.64 -1.42 12.38
N GLY A 192 -4.05 -2.39 11.56
CA GLY A 192 -5.04 -3.40 11.96
C GLY A 192 -4.55 -4.24 13.16
N ASP A 193 -5.46 -4.63 14.02
CA ASP A 193 -5.19 -5.36 15.27
C ASP A 193 -4.81 -6.84 15.08
N VAL A 194 -4.81 -7.32 13.85
CA VAL A 194 -4.27 -8.63 13.46
C VAL A 194 -2.73 -8.67 13.45
N PHE A 195 -2.07 -7.52 13.44
CA PHE A 195 -0.61 -7.43 13.46
C PHE A 195 -0.09 -7.39 14.90
N ALA A 196 1.07 -8.01 15.14
CA ALA A 196 1.61 -8.25 16.48
C ALA A 196 1.68 -6.98 17.34
N GLU A 197 2.31 -5.92 16.82
CA GLU A 197 2.48 -4.66 17.52
C GLU A 197 1.15 -3.98 17.88
N SER A 198 0.19 -4.02 16.99
CA SER A 198 -1.15 -3.47 17.24
C SER A 198 -1.94 -4.34 18.22
N SER A 199 -1.79 -5.66 18.11
CA SER A 199 -2.40 -6.60 19.07
C SER A 199 -1.85 -6.38 20.47
N PHE A 200 -0.53 -6.20 20.63
CA PHE A 200 0.08 -5.92 21.93
C PHE A 200 -0.44 -4.60 22.53
N ALA A 201 -0.43 -3.54 21.74
CA ALA A 201 -0.95 -2.23 22.17
C ALA A 201 -2.42 -2.31 22.59
N LYS A 202 -3.25 -3.04 21.83
CA LYS A 202 -4.67 -3.26 22.16
C LYS A 202 -4.84 -4.04 23.46
N GLN A 203 -4.08 -5.11 23.66
CA GLN A 203 -4.14 -5.92 24.88
C GLN A 203 -3.72 -5.08 26.09
N ILE A 204 -2.66 -4.30 26.00
CA ILE A 204 -2.21 -3.39 27.08
C ILE A 204 -3.33 -2.41 27.44
N ALA A 205 -3.92 -1.72 26.46
CA ALA A 205 -5.00 -0.78 26.70
C ALA A 205 -6.24 -1.45 27.35
N LEU A 206 -6.55 -2.69 26.97
CA LEU A 206 -7.66 -3.44 27.58
C LEU A 206 -7.35 -3.87 29.02
N ILE A 207 -6.09 -4.21 29.34
CA ILE A 207 -5.63 -4.51 30.70
C ILE A 207 -5.72 -3.26 31.57
N GLU A 208 -5.21 -2.12 31.09
CA GLU A 208 -5.29 -0.82 31.79
C GLU A 208 -6.74 -0.42 32.07
N ALA A 209 -7.62 -0.65 31.10
CA ALA A 209 -9.07 -0.43 31.24
C ALA A 209 -9.77 -1.52 32.10
N LYS A 210 -9.05 -2.48 32.67
CA LYS A 210 -9.58 -3.61 33.47
C LYS A 210 -10.60 -4.47 32.71
N LYS A 211 -10.53 -4.54 31.41
CA LYS A 211 -11.45 -5.32 30.58
C LYS A 211 -11.01 -6.75 30.34
N ILE A 212 -9.71 -7.04 30.51
CA ILE A 212 -9.14 -8.39 30.43
C ILE A 212 -8.15 -8.60 31.57
N LYS A 213 -7.78 -9.86 31.82
CA LYS A 213 -6.75 -10.24 32.83
C LYS A 213 -5.38 -9.67 32.46
N PRO A 214 -4.49 -9.38 33.46
CA PRO A 214 -3.21 -8.70 33.23
C PRO A 214 -2.11 -9.64 32.67
N PHE A 215 -2.38 -10.23 31.51
CA PHE A 215 -1.38 -10.95 30.75
C PHE A 215 -1.58 -10.72 29.25
N ILE A 216 -0.47 -10.74 28.49
CA ILE A 216 -0.47 -10.50 27.06
C ILE A 216 -0.22 -11.81 26.33
N ASN A 217 -1.12 -12.19 25.41
CA ASN A 217 -0.92 -13.30 24.51
C ASN A 217 0.04 -12.88 23.40
N VAL A 218 1.11 -13.64 23.23
CA VAL A 218 2.18 -13.37 22.25
C VAL A 218 2.46 -14.61 21.41
N GLY A 219 2.99 -14.39 20.20
CA GLY A 219 3.55 -15.46 19.38
C GLY A 219 5.05 -15.66 19.66
N ASN A 220 5.81 -16.01 18.62
CA ASN A 220 7.26 -16.20 18.73
C ASN A 220 8.01 -14.87 18.88
N LEU A 221 8.47 -14.57 20.09
CA LEU A 221 9.25 -13.36 20.41
C LEU A 221 10.72 -13.42 19.97
N LYS A 222 11.22 -14.57 19.47
CA LYS A 222 12.61 -14.70 19.00
C LYS A 222 12.80 -14.20 17.56
N SER A 223 11.74 -13.81 16.85
CA SER A 223 11.83 -13.29 15.50
C SER A 223 12.45 -11.90 15.48
N LEU A 224 13.57 -11.75 14.77
CA LEU A 224 14.16 -10.44 14.51
C LEU A 224 13.38 -9.73 13.43
N ARG A 225 12.98 -8.49 13.66
CA ARG A 225 12.21 -7.67 12.75
C ARG A 225 12.74 -6.23 12.76
N THR A 226 12.74 -5.62 11.58
CA THR A 226 13.01 -4.19 11.44
C THR A 226 11.65 -3.44 11.46
N PHE A 227 11.59 -2.37 12.22
CA PHE A 227 10.40 -1.51 12.28
C PHE A 227 10.74 -0.10 11.87
N ALA A 228 9.92 0.48 11.01
CA ALA A 228 9.91 1.89 10.68
C ALA A 228 8.57 2.50 11.10
N ASP A 229 8.55 3.80 11.41
CA ASP A 229 7.29 4.51 11.62
C ASP A 229 6.59 4.71 10.27
N VAL A 230 5.27 4.53 10.23
CA VAL A 230 4.48 4.74 9.02
C VAL A 230 4.61 6.17 8.46
N ARG A 231 4.87 7.14 9.33
CA ARG A 231 5.07 8.55 8.92
C ARG A 231 6.35 8.74 8.13
N ASP A 232 7.42 8.01 8.48
CA ASP A 232 8.67 7.98 7.73
C ASP A 232 8.50 7.21 6.41
N ALA A 233 7.75 6.10 6.44
CA ALA A 233 7.43 5.35 5.22
C ALA A 233 6.69 6.22 4.19
N VAL A 234 5.66 6.97 4.60
CA VAL A 234 4.92 7.85 3.67
C VAL A 234 5.74 9.07 3.25
N GLU A 235 6.71 9.56 4.08
CA GLU A 235 7.68 10.56 3.63
C GLU A 235 8.55 10.01 2.51
N ALA A 236 9.09 8.79 2.68
CA ALA A 236 9.90 8.14 1.67
C ALA A 236 9.12 7.95 0.35
N TYR A 237 7.87 7.48 0.42
CA TYR A 237 7.02 7.32 -0.78
C TYR A 237 6.72 8.65 -1.47
N TYR A 238 6.47 9.71 -0.70
CA TYR A 238 6.27 11.03 -1.24
C TYR A 238 7.53 11.53 -1.98
N LEU A 239 8.70 11.42 -1.36
CA LEU A 239 9.97 11.82 -1.94
C LEU A 239 10.33 10.97 -3.17
N LEU A 240 10.05 9.66 -3.14
CA LEU A 240 10.29 8.74 -4.25
C LEU A 240 9.67 9.21 -5.57
N LEU A 241 8.43 9.71 -5.53
CA LEU A 241 7.74 10.18 -6.73
C LEU A 241 7.96 11.68 -7.05
N THR A 242 8.43 12.47 -6.08
CA THR A 242 8.49 13.94 -6.24
C THR A 242 9.90 14.49 -6.36
N LYS A 243 10.91 13.78 -5.85
CA LYS A 243 12.31 14.24 -5.84
C LYS A 243 13.16 13.42 -6.82
N ASN A 244 13.20 13.86 -8.08
CA ASN A 244 13.99 13.25 -9.16
C ASN A 244 13.70 11.73 -9.32
N PRO A 245 12.44 11.34 -9.58
CA PRO A 245 12.09 9.94 -9.68
C PRO A 245 12.84 9.27 -10.84
N LYS A 246 13.41 8.09 -10.56
CA LYS A 246 14.10 7.24 -11.55
C LYS A 246 13.28 5.97 -11.74
N PRO A 247 12.38 5.93 -12.75
CA PRO A 247 11.59 4.73 -13.03
C PRO A 247 12.46 3.51 -13.35
N GLY A 248 11.96 2.33 -13.03
CA GLY A 248 12.67 1.05 -13.26
C GLY A 248 13.55 0.62 -12.08
N ALA A 249 13.60 1.39 -11.01
CA ALA A 249 14.29 1.02 -9.77
C ALA A 249 13.31 0.35 -8.80
#